data_bae1639688b2a9421a9f52a44ee15bd7
#
_entry.id   bae1639688b2a9421a9f52a44ee15bd7
#
_cell.length_a   1.000
_cell.length_b   1.000
_cell.length_c   1.000
_cell.angle_alpha   90.00
_cell.angle_beta   90.00
_cell.angle_gamma   90.00
#
_symmetry.space_group_name_H-M   'P 1'
#
loop_
_entity.id
_entity.type
_entity.pdbx_description
1 polymer ?
#
loop_
_entity_poly.entity_id
_entity_poly.type
_entity_poly.pdbx_seq_one_letter_code
_entity_poly.pdbx_strand_id
1 'polypeptide(L)'
;MQTRKWLKSPIYKEWMKKVTHHRNSRGANKHNPGVDLCDAERGFCSGHKEIPRRLMPQIYNTRRFARNIKKKYGVKSHMEMVRPDSLIPSQEEIKKSVVKKIGEAMAVGKYKDAPIVISKNKYVIDGHHRWAARKKYRPTKKIRALVVHKKAMDVLGIAAAEGQPRESF
;
A
#
# COMPACT_ATOMS: atom_id res chain seq x y z
N MET A 1 6.24 -4.99 26.41
CA MET A 1 5.08 -4.99 25.50
C MET A 1 4.88 -3.62 24.91
N GLN A 2 5.04 -3.49 23.59
CA GLN A 2 4.77 -2.21 22.94
C GLN A 2 3.26 -1.98 22.90
N THR A 3 2.83 -0.88 23.51
CA THR A 3 1.44 -0.45 23.40
C THR A 3 1.20 0.01 21.95
N ARG A 4 0.16 -0.51 21.31
CA ARG A 4 -0.25 -0.14 19.94
C ARG A 4 -0.93 1.23 19.97
N LYS A 5 -0.14 2.27 20.22
CA LYS A 5 -0.64 3.64 20.46
C LYS A 5 -1.47 4.21 19.31
N TRP A 6 -1.17 3.80 18.08
CA TRP A 6 -1.92 4.28 16.89
C TRP A 6 -3.40 3.90 16.95
N LEU A 7 -3.76 2.82 17.65
CA LEU A 7 -5.15 2.41 17.80
C LEU A 7 -6.00 3.44 18.55
N LYS A 8 -5.38 4.32 19.33
CA LYS A 8 -6.05 5.39 20.08
C LYS A 8 -6.21 6.66 19.24
N SER A 9 -5.55 6.76 18.10
CA SER A 9 -5.62 7.93 17.23
C SER A 9 -7.05 8.14 16.70
N PRO A 10 -7.63 9.35 16.82
CA PRO A 10 -8.93 9.65 16.23
C PRO A 10 -8.92 9.46 14.71
N ILE A 11 -7.81 9.78 14.05
CA ILE A 11 -7.65 9.61 12.60
C ILE A 11 -7.71 8.12 12.24
N TYR A 12 -7.00 7.28 13.00
CA TYR A 12 -7.03 5.83 12.81
C TYR A 12 -8.45 5.28 12.99
N LYS A 13 -9.13 5.68 14.06
CA LYS A 13 -10.49 5.20 14.38
C LYS A 13 -11.47 5.54 13.26
N GLU A 14 -11.41 6.76 12.74
CA GLU A 14 -12.27 7.20 11.64
C GLU A 14 -11.97 6.43 10.35
N TRP A 15 -10.69 6.25 10.03
CA TRP A 15 -10.25 5.45 8.90
C TRP A 15 -10.76 4.01 8.98
N MET A 16 -10.62 3.39 10.15
CA MET A 16 -11.03 2.00 10.35
C MET A 16 -12.55 1.83 10.24
N LYS A 17 -13.33 2.82 10.67
CA LYS A 17 -14.79 2.83 10.44
C LYS A 17 -15.11 2.81 8.96
N LYS A 18 -14.44 3.63 8.15
CA LYS A 18 -14.64 3.67 6.70
C LYS A 18 -14.27 2.35 6.03
N VAL A 19 -13.16 1.76 6.43
CA VAL A 19 -12.71 0.45 5.92
C VAL A 19 -13.72 -0.64 6.26
N THR A 20 -14.18 -0.69 7.51
CA THR A 20 -15.17 -1.65 7.98
C THR A 20 -16.48 -1.51 7.21
N HIS A 21 -16.96 -0.28 7.03
CA HIS A 21 -18.17 0.00 6.27
C HIS A 21 -18.05 -0.49 4.82
N HIS A 22 -16.93 -0.21 4.17
CA HIS A 22 -16.66 -0.67 2.80
C HIS A 22 -16.69 -2.21 2.73
N ARG A 23 -16.03 -2.90 3.65
CA ARG A 23 -16.00 -4.36 3.69
C ARG A 23 -17.40 -4.96 3.86
N ASN A 24 -18.20 -4.37 4.74
CA ASN A 24 -19.56 -4.84 5.03
C ASN A 24 -20.54 -4.61 3.87
N SER A 25 -20.34 -3.53 3.10
CA SER A 25 -21.22 -3.20 1.96
C SER A 25 -20.81 -3.86 0.65
N ARG A 26 -19.68 -4.55 0.62
CA ARG A 26 -19.11 -5.14 -0.61
C ARG A 26 -20.01 -6.16 -1.26
N GLY A 27 -20.76 -6.95 -0.48
CA GLY A 27 -21.70 -7.94 -0.97
C GLY A 27 -22.93 -7.35 -1.65
N ALA A 28 -23.30 -6.13 -1.33
CA ALA A 28 -24.44 -5.41 -1.89
C ALA A 28 -24.09 -4.64 -3.18
N ASN A 29 -22.83 -4.24 -3.35
CA ASN A 29 -22.34 -3.47 -4.50
C ASN A 29 -21.26 -4.25 -5.24
N LYS A 30 -21.69 -5.19 -6.08
CA LYS A 30 -20.78 -5.97 -6.93
C LYS A 30 -20.18 -5.15 -8.08
N HIS A 31 -20.57 -3.91 -8.25
CA HIS A 31 -20.07 -3.03 -9.31
C HIS A 31 -19.02 -2.07 -8.74
N ASN A 32 -17.84 -2.63 -8.49
CA ASN A 32 -16.69 -1.79 -8.27
C ASN A 32 -16.18 -1.36 -9.65
N PRO A 33 -16.21 -0.04 -9.99
CA PRO A 33 -15.71 0.43 -11.29
C PRO A 33 -14.19 0.29 -11.40
N GLY A 34 -13.50 -0.01 -10.31
CA GLY A 34 -12.08 -0.30 -10.29
C GLY A 34 -11.79 -1.72 -10.75
N VAL A 35 -10.58 -1.92 -11.19
CA VAL A 35 -10.07 -3.23 -11.55
C VAL A 35 -9.59 -3.92 -10.29
N ASP A 36 -10.29 -4.96 -9.89
CA ASP A 36 -9.86 -5.79 -8.75
C ASP A 36 -8.48 -6.38 -9.07
N LEU A 37 -7.51 -6.10 -8.21
CA LEU A 37 -6.15 -6.58 -8.35
C LEU A 37 -6.04 -8.10 -8.27
N CYS A 38 -7.02 -8.72 -7.64
CA CYS A 38 -7.04 -10.16 -7.39
C CYS A 38 -8.01 -10.91 -8.29
N ASP A 39 -8.49 -10.27 -9.36
CA ASP A 39 -9.27 -10.92 -10.39
C ASP A 39 -8.43 -12.04 -11.01
N ALA A 40 -9.00 -13.25 -11.05
CA ALA A 40 -8.34 -14.46 -11.53
C ALA A 40 -7.78 -14.35 -12.94
N GLU A 41 -8.40 -13.54 -13.80
CA GLU A 41 -7.93 -13.32 -15.18
C GLU A 41 -6.63 -12.52 -15.27
N ARG A 42 -6.19 -11.89 -14.20
CA ARG A 42 -5.05 -10.96 -14.22
C ARG A 42 -3.83 -11.43 -13.47
N GLY A 43 -3.96 -12.44 -12.64
CA GLY A 43 -2.83 -13.07 -11.95
C GLY A 43 -1.96 -12.16 -11.09
N PHE A 44 -2.50 -11.03 -10.61
CA PHE A 44 -1.71 -10.07 -9.87
C PHE A 44 -1.50 -10.41 -8.41
N CYS A 45 -2.41 -11.17 -7.81
CA CYS A 45 -2.24 -11.50 -6.41
C CYS A 45 -2.98 -12.78 -6.01
N SER A 46 -2.63 -13.28 -4.83
CA SER A 46 -3.32 -14.39 -4.17
C SER A 46 -4.30 -13.89 -3.08
N GLY A 47 -4.55 -12.59 -3.02
CA GLY A 47 -5.44 -11.95 -2.06
C GLY A 47 -5.06 -10.51 -1.79
N HIS A 48 -5.92 -9.77 -1.10
CA HIS A 48 -5.66 -8.40 -0.64
C HIS A 48 -6.38 -8.16 0.68
N LYS A 49 -6.28 -6.93 1.22
CA LYS A 49 -6.91 -6.58 2.50
C LYS A 49 -8.26 -5.86 2.34
N GLU A 50 -8.86 -5.91 1.17
CA GLU A 50 -10.17 -5.31 0.87
C GLU A 50 -10.26 -3.81 1.21
N ILE A 51 -9.18 -3.08 0.95
CA ILE A 51 -9.13 -1.63 1.16
C ILE A 51 -9.17 -0.95 -0.20
N PRO A 52 -10.22 -0.16 -0.49
CA PRO A 52 -10.29 0.52 -1.78
C PRO A 52 -9.23 1.61 -1.88
N ARG A 53 -8.83 1.92 -3.11
CA ARG A 53 -7.78 2.91 -3.38
C ARG A 53 -8.03 4.24 -2.66
N ARG A 54 -9.28 4.70 -2.62
CA ARG A 54 -9.64 5.97 -1.99
C ARG A 54 -9.38 6.01 -0.48
N LEU A 55 -9.35 4.86 0.19
CA LEU A 55 -9.11 4.77 1.63
C LEU A 55 -7.66 4.40 1.98
N MET A 56 -6.81 4.16 0.99
CA MET A 56 -5.41 3.83 1.25
C MET A 56 -4.66 5.03 1.84
N PRO A 57 -3.94 4.82 2.94
CA PRO A 57 -3.08 5.87 3.49
C PRO A 57 -1.98 6.26 2.50
N GLN A 58 -1.62 7.53 2.45
CA GLN A 58 -0.56 8.03 1.59
C GLN A 58 0.69 8.32 2.41
N ILE A 59 1.84 7.88 1.93
CA ILE A 59 3.13 8.14 2.54
C ILE A 59 3.94 8.97 1.55
N TYR A 60 3.98 10.29 1.75
CA TYR A 60 4.64 11.21 0.82
C TYR A 60 6.15 11.25 0.96
N ASN A 61 6.64 11.04 2.17
CA ASN A 61 8.07 11.04 2.47
C ASN A 61 8.40 9.80 3.29
N THR A 62 8.96 8.81 2.64
CA THR A 62 9.30 7.51 3.23
C THR A 62 10.27 7.63 4.40
N ARG A 63 11.29 8.50 4.26
CA ARG A 63 12.29 8.70 5.29
C ARG A 63 11.70 9.36 6.53
N ARG A 64 10.87 10.38 6.35
CA ARG A 64 10.15 11.04 7.45
C ARG A 64 9.20 10.08 8.15
N PHE A 65 8.48 9.29 7.37
CA PHE A 65 7.58 8.26 7.91
C PHE A 65 8.33 7.29 8.81
N ALA A 66 9.45 6.75 8.35
CA ALA A 66 10.28 5.82 9.12
C ALA A 66 10.73 6.43 10.45
N ARG A 67 11.17 7.69 10.45
CA ARG A 67 11.57 8.41 11.66
C ARG A 67 10.41 8.62 12.64
N ASN A 68 9.27 9.06 12.12
CA ASN A 68 8.09 9.36 12.92
C ASN A 68 7.54 8.13 13.62
N ILE A 69 7.42 7.00 12.91
CA ILE A 69 6.89 5.78 13.51
C ILE A 69 7.83 5.18 14.55
N LYS A 70 9.14 5.33 14.36
CA LYS A 70 10.13 4.93 15.36
C LYS A 70 10.01 5.80 16.63
N LYS A 71 9.92 7.11 16.44
CA LYS A 71 9.82 8.07 17.56
C LYS A 71 8.51 7.94 18.32
N LYS A 72 7.38 7.86 17.62
CA LYS A 72 6.05 7.85 18.25
C LYS A 72 5.64 6.49 18.78
N TYR A 73 5.98 5.42 18.08
CA TYR A 73 5.44 4.08 18.36
C TYR A 73 6.51 3.04 18.64
N GLY A 74 7.79 3.39 18.52
CA GLY A 74 8.87 2.42 18.68
C GLY A 74 8.92 1.37 17.57
N VAL A 75 8.32 1.64 16.43
CA VAL A 75 8.26 0.71 15.29
C VAL A 75 9.48 0.89 14.41
N LYS A 76 10.26 -0.16 14.26
CA LYS A 76 11.47 -0.17 13.44
C LYS A 76 11.16 -0.47 11.97
N SER A 77 12.08 -0.09 11.12
CA SER A 77 12.02 -0.34 9.68
C SER A 77 13.43 -0.38 9.09
N HIS A 78 13.54 -0.93 7.89
CA HIS A 78 14.81 -0.94 7.14
C HIS A 78 14.55 -0.92 5.65
N MET A 79 15.54 -0.49 4.89
CA MET A 79 15.47 -0.51 3.42
C MET A 79 15.94 -1.88 2.90
N GLU A 80 15.25 -2.39 1.89
CA GLU A 80 15.58 -3.67 1.28
C GLU A 80 15.20 -3.66 -0.21
N MET A 81 15.99 -4.36 -1.02
CA MET A 81 15.63 -4.60 -2.42
C MET A 81 14.81 -5.90 -2.47
N VAL A 82 13.60 -5.82 -3.02
CA VAL A 82 12.67 -6.96 -3.05
C VAL A 82 12.18 -7.23 -4.47
N ARG A 83 11.87 -8.49 -4.75
CA ARG A 83 11.29 -8.87 -6.04
C ARG A 83 9.81 -8.50 -6.09
N PRO A 84 9.33 -7.93 -7.20
CA PRO A 84 7.91 -7.57 -7.33
C PRO A 84 6.97 -8.77 -7.13
N ASP A 85 7.35 -9.94 -7.62
CA ASP A 85 6.53 -11.15 -7.54
C ASP A 85 6.46 -11.77 -6.13
N SER A 86 7.31 -11.33 -5.20
CA SER A 86 7.27 -11.79 -3.80
C SER A 86 6.27 -11.02 -2.94
N LEU A 87 5.62 -9.98 -3.49
CA LEU A 87 4.76 -9.08 -2.75
C LEU A 87 3.29 -9.33 -3.03
N ILE A 88 2.45 -9.00 -2.04
CA ILE A 88 1.01 -9.13 -2.10
C ILE A 88 0.41 -7.74 -1.92
N PRO A 89 -0.56 -7.30 -2.73
CA PRO A 89 -1.20 -6.00 -2.52
C PRO A 89 -2.09 -6.00 -1.29
N SER A 90 -2.17 -4.87 -0.60
CA SER A 90 -3.19 -4.66 0.44
C SER A 90 -4.39 -3.92 -0.13
N GLN A 91 -4.19 -3.16 -1.18
CA GLN A 91 -5.21 -2.39 -1.88
C GLN A 91 -6.07 -3.30 -2.77
N GLU A 92 -7.38 -3.03 -2.79
CA GLU A 92 -8.35 -3.82 -3.55
C GLU A 92 -8.24 -3.64 -5.07
N GLU A 93 -7.95 -2.42 -5.52
CA GLU A 93 -8.01 -2.05 -6.93
C GLU A 93 -6.89 -1.11 -7.35
N ILE A 94 -6.61 -1.05 -8.64
CA ILE A 94 -5.67 -0.10 -9.23
C ILE A 94 -6.30 0.56 -10.47
N LYS A 95 -5.75 1.70 -10.86
CA LYS A 95 -6.07 2.32 -12.13
C LYS A 95 -5.09 1.84 -13.20
N LYS A 96 -5.60 1.11 -14.17
CA LYS A 96 -4.79 0.60 -15.30
C LYS A 96 -4.05 1.71 -16.04
N SER A 97 -4.69 2.87 -16.22
CA SER A 97 -4.09 4.02 -16.87
C SER A 97 -2.84 4.53 -16.17
N VAL A 98 -2.83 4.50 -14.83
CA VAL A 98 -1.68 4.91 -14.02
C VAL A 98 -0.54 3.90 -14.17
N VAL A 99 -0.84 2.61 -14.11
CA VAL A 99 0.15 1.53 -14.32
C VAL A 99 0.77 1.65 -15.70
N LYS A 100 -0.04 1.89 -16.73
CA LYS A 100 0.43 2.07 -18.12
C LYS A 100 1.39 3.26 -18.23
N LYS A 101 1.02 4.41 -17.65
CA LYS A 101 1.87 5.61 -17.66
C LYS A 101 3.22 5.37 -16.99
N ILE A 102 3.24 4.66 -15.87
CA ILE A 102 4.48 4.30 -15.20
C ILE A 102 5.31 3.38 -16.09
N GLY A 103 4.70 2.39 -16.72
CA GLY A 103 5.37 1.49 -17.65
C GLY A 103 5.98 2.22 -18.85
N GLU A 104 5.26 3.18 -19.40
CA GLU A 104 5.76 4.04 -20.50
C GLU A 104 6.96 4.87 -20.04
N ALA A 105 6.91 5.44 -18.84
CA ALA A 105 8.02 6.21 -18.28
C ALA A 105 9.26 5.32 -18.05
N MET A 106 9.06 4.07 -17.62
CA MET A 106 10.15 3.10 -17.49
C MET A 106 10.80 2.80 -18.85
N ALA A 107 9.99 2.62 -19.88
CA ALA A 107 10.48 2.28 -21.22
C ALA A 107 11.36 3.36 -21.83
N VAL A 108 11.10 4.64 -21.51
CA VAL A 108 11.87 5.77 -22.05
C VAL A 108 12.88 6.35 -21.04
N GLY A 109 13.13 5.66 -19.93
CA GLY A 109 14.12 6.07 -18.93
C GLY A 109 13.74 7.29 -18.09
N LYS A 110 12.46 7.69 -18.08
CA LYS A 110 11.97 8.85 -17.32
C LYS A 110 11.34 8.48 -15.98
N TYR A 111 11.33 7.21 -15.63
CA TYR A 111 10.77 6.77 -14.36
C TYR A 111 11.72 7.09 -13.20
N LYS A 112 11.19 7.78 -12.20
CA LYS A 112 11.91 8.04 -10.95
C LYS A 112 11.65 6.90 -9.99
N ASP A 113 12.72 6.22 -9.58
CA ASP A 113 12.65 5.03 -8.74
C ASP A 113 12.50 5.42 -7.25
N ALA A 114 11.28 5.78 -6.87
CA ALA A 114 10.96 6.05 -5.47
C ALA A 114 10.70 4.72 -4.73
N PRO A 115 11.10 4.60 -3.44
CA PRO A 115 10.84 3.39 -2.68
C PRO A 115 9.34 3.19 -2.43
N ILE A 116 8.92 1.92 -2.39
CA ILE A 116 7.60 1.54 -1.89
C ILE A 116 7.69 1.23 -0.40
N VAL A 117 6.55 1.14 0.27
CA VAL A 117 6.49 0.73 1.68
C VAL A 117 5.80 -0.61 1.76
N ILE A 118 6.40 -1.56 2.47
CA ILE A 118 5.86 -2.90 2.65
C ILE A 118 5.85 -3.30 4.13
N SER A 119 4.98 -4.25 4.46
CA SER A 119 4.96 -4.87 5.80
C SER A 119 5.98 -6.01 5.87
N LYS A 120 6.28 -6.47 7.10
CA LYS A 120 7.19 -7.62 7.30
C LYS A 120 6.64 -8.91 6.70
N ASN A 121 5.33 -9.04 6.53
CA ASN A 121 4.68 -10.18 5.89
C ASN A 121 4.40 -9.97 4.39
N LYS A 122 5.17 -9.08 3.77
CA LYS A 122 5.25 -8.90 2.31
C LYS A 122 4.04 -8.25 1.64
N TYR A 123 3.24 -7.50 2.37
CA TYR A 123 2.16 -6.72 1.77
C TYR A 123 2.64 -5.34 1.35
N VAL A 124 2.27 -4.91 0.16
CA VAL A 124 2.48 -3.53 -0.29
C VAL A 124 1.55 -2.62 0.50
N ILE A 125 2.09 -1.58 1.10
CA ILE A 125 1.34 -0.60 1.89
C ILE A 125 1.17 0.70 1.10
N ASP A 126 2.25 1.18 0.49
CA ASP A 126 2.26 2.37 -0.35
C ASP A 126 3.04 2.09 -1.62
N GLY A 127 2.53 2.57 -2.75
CA GLY A 127 3.18 2.38 -4.04
C GLY A 127 2.61 1.22 -4.86
N HIS A 128 1.34 0.88 -4.73
CA HIS A 128 0.71 -0.22 -5.46
C HIS A 128 0.82 -0.08 -6.98
N HIS A 129 0.67 1.12 -7.53
CA HIS A 129 0.79 1.33 -8.98
C HIS A 129 2.22 1.12 -9.47
N ARG A 130 3.21 1.57 -8.69
CA ARG A 130 4.63 1.34 -8.99
C ARG A 130 4.98 -0.14 -8.92
N TRP A 131 4.48 -0.83 -7.90
CA TRP A 131 4.63 -2.28 -7.77
C TRP A 131 4.00 -3.02 -8.94
N ALA A 132 2.76 -2.69 -9.29
CA ALA A 132 2.03 -3.33 -10.39
C ALA A 132 2.75 -3.12 -11.73
N ALA A 133 3.26 -1.92 -11.98
CA ALA A 133 4.03 -1.61 -13.19
C ALA A 133 5.34 -2.41 -13.24
N ARG A 134 6.05 -2.52 -12.12
CA ARG A 134 7.27 -3.35 -12.03
C ARG A 134 6.97 -4.81 -12.28
N LYS A 135 5.92 -5.33 -11.66
CA LYS A 135 5.51 -6.73 -11.85
C LYS A 135 5.15 -7.03 -13.30
N LYS A 136 4.52 -6.08 -13.99
CA LYS A 136 4.10 -6.23 -15.37
C LYS A 136 5.25 -6.04 -16.38
N TYR A 137 6.04 -4.99 -16.22
CA TYR A 137 6.99 -4.54 -17.23
C TYR A 137 8.45 -4.87 -16.91
N ARG A 138 8.81 -5.10 -15.64
CA ARG A 138 10.17 -5.41 -15.19
C ARG A 138 10.15 -6.44 -14.06
N PRO A 139 9.56 -7.63 -14.27
CA PRO A 139 9.31 -8.59 -13.19
C PRO A 139 10.58 -9.14 -12.52
N THR A 140 11.70 -9.15 -13.22
CA THR A 140 12.97 -9.64 -12.70
C THR A 140 13.78 -8.58 -11.97
N LYS A 141 13.40 -7.31 -12.08
CA LYS A 141 14.12 -6.20 -11.47
C LYS A 141 13.58 -5.92 -10.08
N LYS A 142 14.45 -5.97 -9.07
CA LYS A 142 14.09 -5.70 -7.68
C LYS A 142 13.65 -4.25 -7.47
N ILE A 143 12.72 -4.05 -6.54
CA ILE A 143 12.21 -2.75 -6.13
C ILE A 143 12.82 -2.40 -4.78
N ARG A 144 13.21 -1.14 -4.61
CA ARG A 144 13.63 -0.61 -3.33
C ARG A 144 12.40 -0.41 -2.44
N ALA A 145 12.42 -1.00 -1.23
CA ALA A 145 11.29 -0.97 -0.31
C ALA A 145 11.73 -0.61 1.11
N LEU A 146 10.91 0.19 1.77
CA LEU A 146 10.97 0.35 3.22
C LEU A 146 10.15 -0.78 3.85
N VAL A 147 10.81 -1.67 4.57
CA VAL A 147 10.16 -2.78 5.27
C VAL A 147 9.86 -2.33 6.69
N VAL A 148 8.58 -2.22 7.03
CA VAL A 148 8.14 -1.87 8.38
C VAL A 148 7.96 -3.15 9.19
N HIS A 149 8.53 -3.21 10.39
CA HIS A 149 8.61 -4.44 11.20
C HIS A 149 7.30 -4.74 11.94
N LYS A 150 6.19 -4.68 11.22
CA LYS A 150 4.85 -5.04 11.68
C LYS A 150 4.08 -5.74 10.55
N LYS A 151 3.02 -6.45 10.89
CA LYS A 151 2.13 -7.07 9.91
C LYS A 151 1.30 -6.02 9.17
N ALA A 152 0.74 -6.40 8.02
CA ALA A 152 0.05 -5.49 7.10
C ALA A 152 -0.98 -4.58 7.77
N MET A 153 -1.91 -5.12 8.54
CA MET A 153 -2.98 -4.30 9.15
C MET A 153 -2.44 -3.32 10.18
N ASP A 154 -1.38 -3.68 10.90
CA ASP A 154 -0.72 -2.76 11.83
C ASP A 154 -0.03 -1.62 11.06
N VAL A 155 0.69 -1.93 9.99
CA VAL A 155 1.37 -0.91 9.16
C VAL A 155 0.35 0.02 8.51
N LEU A 156 -0.75 -0.52 7.99
CA LEU A 156 -1.83 0.28 7.41
C LEU A 156 -2.45 1.21 8.45
N GLY A 157 -2.69 0.73 9.65
CA GLY A 157 -3.22 1.53 10.76
C GLY A 157 -2.27 2.64 11.18
N ILE A 158 -0.98 2.34 11.28
CA ILE A 158 0.07 3.32 11.58
C ILE A 158 0.12 4.39 10.47
N ALA A 159 0.11 3.97 9.22
CA ALA A 159 0.13 4.89 8.09
C ALA A 159 -1.12 5.77 8.05
N ALA A 160 -2.28 5.22 8.38
CA ALA A 160 -3.52 5.99 8.47
C ALA A 160 -3.46 7.04 9.58
N ALA A 161 -2.88 6.70 10.74
CA ALA A 161 -2.71 7.62 11.86
C ALA A 161 -1.70 8.74 11.55
N GLU A 162 -0.68 8.46 10.75
CA GLU A 162 0.41 9.39 10.42
C GLU A 162 0.25 10.05 9.05
N GLY A 163 -0.45 9.39 8.14
CA GLY A 163 -0.58 9.82 6.77
C GLY A 163 -1.70 10.84 6.57
N GLN A 164 -1.64 11.56 5.45
CA GLN A 164 -2.73 12.41 5.02
C GLN A 164 -3.72 11.58 4.22
N PRO A 165 -5.04 11.67 4.53
CA PRO A 165 -6.04 10.97 3.72
C PRO A 165 -6.01 11.47 2.28
N ARG A 166 -6.12 10.55 1.33
CA ARG A 166 -6.17 10.90 -0.09
C ARG A 166 -7.32 11.87 -0.40
N GLU A 167 -8.39 11.79 0.37
CA GLU A 167 -9.57 12.64 0.24
C GLU A 167 -9.31 14.12 0.59
N SER A 168 -8.13 14.44 1.12
CA SER A 168 -7.74 15.82 1.45
C SER A 168 -7.22 16.59 0.24
N PHE A 169 -7.22 15.98 -0.94
CA PHE A 169 -6.70 16.57 -2.18
C PHE A 169 -7.75 16.64 -3.26
#